data_d19871792028e6fbe0902d7224a7000e
#
_entry.id   d19871792028e6fbe0902d7224a7000e
#
_cell.length_a   1.000
_cell.length_b   1.000
_cell.length_c   1.000
_cell.angle_alpha   90.00
_cell.angle_beta   90.00
_cell.angle_gamma   90.00
#
_symmetry.space_group_name_H-M   'P 1'
#
loop_
_entity.id
_entity.type
_entity.pdbx_description
1 polymer ?
#
loop_
_entity_poly.entity_id
_entity_poly.type
_entity_poly.pdbx_seq_one_letter_code
_entity_poly.pdbx_strand_id
1 'polypeptide(L)'
;MNLETDTESMIRVDQAGEYGATRIYAGQLAIMDGRSPAARSIARMAAQEERHRQTFDRMMAERGVRPTLLQPIWNVAGYGLGMATALLGPGAAMACTVAVETEIDRHYGQQIVELGTSDPELSEAIADFQAEEVEHKTLAAAAPGNSDFPLMSAAIRLGCRVAIAVSKRI
;
A
#
# COMPACT_ATOMS: atom_id res chain seq x y z
N MET A 1 -16.00 13.15 -25.34
CA MET A 1 -15.71 12.14 -24.32
C MET A 1 -15.38 12.92 -23.06
N ASN A 2 -16.35 13.06 -22.15
CA ASN A 2 -16.12 13.77 -20.88
C ASN A 2 -15.08 12.98 -20.11
N LEU A 3 -13.92 13.59 -19.93
CA LEU A 3 -12.92 13.19 -18.95
C LEU A 3 -13.40 13.68 -17.58
N GLU A 4 -14.53 13.20 -17.10
CA GLU A 4 -14.77 13.21 -15.67
C GLU A 4 -13.71 12.27 -15.11
N THR A 5 -12.80 12.83 -14.36
CA THR A 5 -11.79 12.08 -13.62
C THR A 5 -12.53 11.04 -12.79
N ASP A 6 -12.25 9.76 -13.00
CA ASP A 6 -12.97 8.67 -12.33
C ASP A 6 -12.49 8.56 -10.86
N THR A 7 -12.87 9.58 -10.07
CA THR A 7 -12.50 9.68 -8.64
C THR A 7 -13.05 8.52 -7.81
N GLU A 8 -14.19 7.94 -8.21
CA GLU A 8 -14.73 6.75 -7.53
C GLU A 8 -13.80 5.55 -7.69
N SER A 9 -13.28 5.34 -8.90
CA SER A 9 -12.31 4.27 -9.16
C SER A 9 -10.96 4.53 -8.46
N MET A 10 -10.55 5.81 -8.38
CA MET A 10 -9.34 6.19 -7.64
C MET A 10 -9.47 5.86 -6.16
N ILE A 11 -10.51 6.33 -5.50
CA ILE A 11 -10.76 6.06 -4.07
C ILE A 11 -10.86 4.55 -3.80
N ARG A 12 -11.54 3.79 -4.69
CA ARG A 12 -11.67 2.34 -4.56
C ARG A 12 -10.32 1.63 -4.61
N VAL A 13 -9.46 2.00 -5.56
CA VAL A 13 -8.16 1.35 -5.71
C VAL A 13 -7.19 1.76 -4.61
N ASP A 14 -7.27 3.00 -4.14
CA ASP A 14 -6.45 3.49 -3.04
C ASP A 14 -6.82 2.78 -1.74
N GLN A 15 -8.12 2.72 -1.42
CA GLN A 15 -8.60 1.95 -0.27
C GLN A 15 -8.17 0.48 -0.32
N ALA A 16 -8.21 -0.14 -1.51
CA ALA A 16 -7.76 -1.53 -1.67
C ALA A 16 -6.25 -1.68 -1.47
N GLY A 17 -5.46 -0.68 -1.87
CA GLY A 17 -4.01 -0.61 -1.65
C GLY A 17 -3.67 -0.52 -0.16
N GLU A 18 -4.25 0.45 0.54
CA GLU A 18 -4.06 0.63 1.98
C GLU A 18 -4.52 -0.59 2.79
N TYR A 19 -5.68 -1.16 2.41
CA TYR A 19 -6.15 -2.40 3.01
C TYR A 19 -5.13 -3.54 2.82
N GLY A 20 -4.58 -3.68 1.61
CA GLY A 20 -3.54 -4.66 1.30
C GLY A 20 -2.27 -4.45 2.14
N ALA A 21 -1.80 -3.22 2.26
CA ALA A 21 -0.63 -2.85 3.07
C ALA A 21 -0.84 -3.17 4.55
N THR A 22 -2.00 -2.83 5.14
CA THR A 22 -2.31 -3.21 6.53
C THR A 22 -2.26 -4.73 6.73
N ARG A 23 -2.68 -5.52 5.73
CA ARG A 23 -2.63 -6.99 5.81
C ARG A 23 -1.20 -7.54 5.70
N ILE A 24 -0.38 -6.96 4.81
CA ILE A 24 1.04 -7.34 4.69
C ILE A 24 1.75 -7.10 6.02
N TYR A 25 1.62 -5.90 6.59
CA TYR A 25 2.26 -5.58 7.87
C TYR A 25 1.75 -6.45 9.03
N ALA A 26 0.44 -6.76 9.07
CA ALA A 26 -0.10 -7.69 10.05
C ALA A 26 0.52 -9.09 9.93
N GLY A 27 0.70 -9.59 8.71
CA GLY A 27 1.37 -10.86 8.45
C GLY A 27 2.84 -10.86 8.88
N GLN A 28 3.57 -9.78 8.60
CA GLN A 28 4.96 -9.61 9.02
C GLN A 28 5.09 -9.61 10.55
N LEU A 29 4.26 -8.82 11.22
CA LEU A 29 4.27 -8.71 12.68
C LEU A 29 3.85 -10.00 13.40
N ALA A 30 3.05 -10.85 12.76
CA ALA A 30 2.68 -12.15 13.32
C ALA A 30 3.87 -13.14 13.42
N ILE A 31 4.92 -12.93 12.63
CA ILE A 31 6.11 -13.79 12.57
C ILE A 31 7.31 -13.18 13.30
N MET A 32 7.45 -11.84 13.24
CA MET A 32 8.64 -11.15 13.74
C MET A 32 8.66 -11.05 15.26
N ASP A 33 9.84 -11.10 15.87
CA ASP A 33 9.98 -10.72 17.30
C ASP A 33 9.65 -9.24 17.45
N GLY A 34 8.56 -8.93 18.16
CA GLY A 34 8.06 -7.57 18.38
C GLY A 34 9.05 -6.64 19.07
N ARG A 35 10.12 -7.17 19.68
CA ARG A 35 11.21 -6.38 20.30
C ARG A 35 12.30 -6.01 19.29
N SER A 36 12.30 -6.58 18.10
CA SER A 36 13.29 -6.26 17.07
C SER A 36 13.11 -4.83 16.54
N PRO A 37 14.19 -4.14 16.13
CA PRO A 37 14.08 -2.81 15.51
C PRO A 37 13.21 -2.82 14.25
N ALA A 38 13.30 -3.86 13.43
CA ALA A 38 12.51 -4.01 12.22
C ALA A 38 11.02 -4.14 12.53
N ALA A 39 10.62 -4.98 13.51
CA ALA A 39 9.23 -5.11 13.92
C ALA A 39 8.66 -3.79 14.45
N ARG A 40 9.44 -3.02 15.24
CA ARG A 40 9.00 -1.70 15.71
C ARG A 40 8.80 -0.71 14.56
N SER A 41 9.65 -0.74 13.54
CA SER A 41 9.48 0.09 12.34
C SER A 41 8.22 -0.30 11.58
N ILE A 42 8.01 -1.60 11.33
CA ILE A 42 6.79 -2.11 10.66
C ILE A 42 5.54 -1.77 11.47
N ALA A 43 5.56 -1.87 12.79
CA ALA A 43 4.41 -1.52 13.63
C ALA A 43 4.02 -0.03 13.53
N ARG A 44 5.01 0.86 13.38
CA ARG A 44 4.74 2.31 13.14
C ARG A 44 4.14 2.54 11.77
N MET A 45 4.72 1.94 10.72
CA MET A 45 4.18 2.01 9.37
C MET A 45 2.75 1.45 9.33
N ALA A 46 2.50 0.27 9.91
CA ALA A 46 1.16 -0.32 10.01
C ALA A 46 0.12 0.61 10.66
N ALA A 47 0.50 1.40 11.65
CA ALA A 47 -0.40 2.38 12.27
C ALA A 47 -0.70 3.57 11.36
N GLN A 48 0.23 3.95 10.47
CA GLN A 48 0.03 4.98 9.46
C GLN A 48 -0.88 4.46 8.35
N GLU A 49 -0.65 3.25 7.82
CA GLU A 49 -1.53 2.60 6.84
C GLU A 49 -2.98 2.48 7.34
N GLU A 50 -3.16 2.17 8.61
CA GLU A 50 -4.51 2.10 9.18
C GLU A 50 -5.23 3.46 9.15
N ARG A 51 -4.50 4.57 9.35
CA ARG A 51 -5.05 5.94 9.19
C ARG A 51 -5.39 6.24 7.73
N HIS A 52 -4.50 5.89 6.78
CA HIS A 52 -4.75 6.06 5.35
C HIS A 52 -6.00 5.29 4.94
N ARG A 53 -6.08 4.01 5.31
CA ARG A 53 -7.24 3.16 5.04
C ARG A 53 -8.53 3.77 5.60
N GLN A 54 -8.54 4.25 6.85
CA GLN A 54 -9.71 4.87 7.46
C GLN A 54 -10.13 6.15 6.75
N THR A 55 -9.18 6.92 6.22
CA THR A 55 -9.48 8.12 5.43
C THR A 55 -10.19 7.75 4.13
N PHE A 56 -9.70 6.76 3.40
CA PHE A 56 -10.39 6.30 2.19
C PHE A 56 -11.72 5.60 2.50
N ASP A 57 -11.83 4.85 3.60
CA ASP A 57 -13.11 4.27 4.05
C ASP A 57 -14.16 5.37 4.28
N ARG A 58 -13.77 6.48 4.92
CA ARG A 58 -14.64 7.63 5.13
C ARG A 58 -15.05 8.27 3.80
N MET A 59 -14.11 8.56 2.91
CA MET A 59 -14.40 9.12 1.58
C MET A 59 -15.34 8.22 0.78
N MET A 60 -15.15 6.89 0.83
CA MET A 60 -16.05 5.93 0.21
C MET A 60 -17.46 6.00 0.75
N ALA A 61 -17.60 6.06 2.09
CA ALA A 61 -18.91 6.17 2.74
C ALA A 61 -19.63 7.48 2.37
N GLU A 62 -18.91 8.60 2.37
CA GLU A 62 -19.46 9.93 2.03
C GLU A 62 -19.86 10.05 0.56
N ARG A 63 -19.15 9.39 -0.34
CA ARG A 63 -19.35 9.48 -1.79
C ARG A 63 -20.14 8.30 -2.37
N GLY A 64 -20.57 7.34 -1.56
CA GLY A 64 -21.32 6.15 -2.00
C GLY A 64 -20.50 5.18 -2.85
N VAL A 65 -19.18 5.21 -2.72
CA VAL A 65 -18.27 4.30 -3.45
C VAL A 65 -18.20 2.96 -2.74
N ARG A 66 -18.35 1.85 -3.46
CA ARG A 66 -18.21 0.51 -2.89
C ARG A 66 -16.77 0.03 -2.90
N PRO A 67 -16.35 -0.81 -1.94
CA PRO A 67 -15.06 -1.49 -1.99
C PRO A 67 -14.93 -2.40 -3.23
N THR A 68 -13.69 -2.71 -3.60
CA THR A 68 -13.44 -3.74 -4.61
C THR A 68 -13.98 -5.10 -4.17
N LEU A 69 -14.54 -5.86 -5.10
CA LEU A 69 -14.98 -7.24 -4.85
C LEU A 69 -13.81 -8.18 -4.53
N LEU A 70 -12.58 -7.76 -4.80
CA LEU A 70 -11.36 -8.52 -4.52
C LEU A 70 -10.85 -8.37 -3.09
N GLN A 71 -11.49 -7.55 -2.25
CA GLN A 71 -11.02 -7.30 -0.88
C GLN A 71 -10.79 -8.60 -0.06
N PRO A 72 -11.63 -9.67 -0.14
CA PRO A 72 -11.34 -10.94 0.53
C PRO A 72 -10.06 -11.61 0.02
N ILE A 73 -9.75 -11.46 -1.27
CA ILE A 73 -8.51 -11.99 -1.86
C ILE A 73 -7.31 -11.21 -1.34
N TRP A 74 -7.38 -9.88 -1.32
CA TRP A 74 -6.32 -9.03 -0.79
C TRP A 74 -6.07 -9.26 0.71
N ASN A 75 -7.11 -9.60 1.47
CA ASN A 75 -6.97 -10.00 2.87
C ASN A 75 -6.03 -11.19 3.04
N VAL A 76 -6.30 -12.28 2.32
CA VAL A 76 -5.53 -13.53 2.43
C VAL A 76 -4.16 -13.38 1.78
N ALA A 77 -4.10 -12.81 0.57
CA ALA A 77 -2.86 -12.65 -0.18
C ALA A 77 -1.88 -11.70 0.52
N GLY A 78 -2.36 -10.56 1.03
CA GLY A 78 -1.53 -9.60 1.75
C GLY A 78 -0.97 -10.21 3.05
N TYR A 79 -1.83 -10.83 3.85
CA TYR A 79 -1.38 -11.47 5.09
C TYR A 79 -0.38 -12.60 4.84
N GLY A 80 -0.66 -13.45 3.85
CA GLY A 80 0.23 -14.54 3.45
C GLY A 80 1.58 -14.04 2.92
N LEU A 81 1.59 -12.97 2.11
CA LEU A 81 2.82 -12.33 1.64
C LEU A 81 3.64 -11.76 2.80
N GLY A 82 2.97 -11.09 3.74
CA GLY A 82 3.63 -10.57 4.94
C GLY A 82 4.30 -11.67 5.75
N MET A 83 3.58 -12.75 6.04
CA MET A 83 4.14 -13.91 6.74
C MET A 83 5.32 -14.53 5.98
N ALA A 84 5.17 -14.78 4.67
CA ALA A 84 6.18 -15.40 3.85
C ALA A 84 7.49 -14.60 3.83
N THR A 85 7.39 -13.27 3.66
CA THR A 85 8.57 -12.40 3.66
C THR A 85 9.23 -12.31 5.02
N ALA A 86 8.46 -12.27 6.11
CA ALA A 86 8.99 -12.25 7.47
C ALA A 86 9.67 -13.59 7.86
N LEU A 87 9.18 -14.72 7.35
CA LEU A 87 9.83 -16.03 7.53
C LEU A 87 11.20 -16.12 6.85
N LEU A 88 11.40 -15.37 5.76
CA LEU A 88 12.72 -15.24 5.10
C LEU A 88 13.67 -14.29 5.85
N GLY A 89 13.16 -13.61 6.88
CA GLY A 89 13.94 -12.73 7.74
C GLY A 89 13.62 -11.24 7.60
N PRO A 90 14.14 -10.41 8.51
CA PRO A 90 13.84 -8.97 8.55
C PRO A 90 14.22 -8.24 7.25
N GLY A 91 15.32 -8.61 6.60
CA GLY A 91 15.73 -8.03 5.32
C GLY A 91 14.71 -8.27 4.21
N ALA A 92 14.15 -9.49 4.11
CA ALA A 92 13.12 -9.82 3.13
C ALA A 92 11.79 -9.07 3.42
N ALA A 93 11.41 -8.93 4.68
CA ALA A 93 10.25 -8.14 5.08
C ALA A 93 10.42 -6.67 4.65
N MET A 94 11.58 -6.07 4.88
CA MET A 94 11.88 -4.71 4.44
C MET A 94 11.97 -4.57 2.91
N ALA A 95 12.53 -5.57 2.21
CA ALA A 95 12.52 -5.60 0.74
C ALA A 95 11.08 -5.65 0.18
N CYS A 96 10.18 -6.36 0.85
CA CYS A 96 8.75 -6.37 0.52
C CYS A 96 8.16 -4.96 0.66
N THR A 97 8.41 -4.27 1.78
CA THR A 97 7.98 -2.89 2.00
C THR A 97 8.50 -1.98 0.88
N VAL A 98 9.81 -1.97 0.60
CA VAL A 98 10.38 -1.17 -0.50
C VAL A 98 9.67 -1.44 -1.83
N ALA A 99 9.37 -2.70 -2.14
CA ALA A 99 8.73 -3.08 -3.39
C ALA A 99 7.28 -2.57 -3.48
N VAL A 100 6.51 -2.69 -2.42
CA VAL A 100 5.11 -2.23 -2.32
C VAL A 100 5.07 -0.70 -2.43
N GLU A 101 5.82 0.01 -1.56
CA GLU A 101 5.79 1.47 -1.50
C GLU A 101 6.33 2.13 -2.79
N THR A 102 7.22 1.46 -3.51
CA THR A 102 7.66 1.93 -4.84
C THR A 102 6.49 1.99 -5.83
N GLU A 103 5.58 1.03 -5.80
CA GLU A 103 4.44 1.02 -6.72
C GLU A 103 3.30 1.92 -6.24
N ILE A 104 3.10 2.07 -4.93
CA ILE A 104 2.13 3.02 -4.35
C ILE A 104 2.56 4.46 -4.64
N ASP A 105 3.80 4.83 -4.33
CA ASP A 105 4.36 6.16 -4.63
C ASP A 105 4.17 6.53 -6.12
N ARG A 106 4.49 5.60 -7.02
CA ARG A 106 4.27 5.80 -8.45
C ARG A 106 2.78 5.99 -8.79
N HIS A 107 1.92 5.19 -8.19
CA HIS A 107 0.47 5.24 -8.41
C HIS A 107 -0.11 6.58 -7.95
N TYR A 108 0.21 7.00 -6.74
CA TYR A 108 -0.22 8.28 -6.17
C TYR A 108 0.28 9.47 -7.00
N GLY A 109 1.54 9.46 -7.43
CA GLY A 109 2.06 10.50 -8.31
C GLY A 109 1.31 10.61 -9.65
N GLN A 110 0.87 9.48 -10.22
CA GLN A 110 0.04 9.48 -11.43
C GLN A 110 -1.36 10.05 -11.17
N GLN A 111 -1.97 9.69 -10.05
CA GLN A 111 -3.31 10.19 -9.67
C GLN A 111 -3.30 11.69 -9.41
N ILE A 112 -2.30 12.23 -8.72
CA ILE A 112 -2.17 13.68 -8.49
C ILE A 112 -2.15 14.44 -9.81
N VAL A 113 -1.39 13.95 -10.81
CA VAL A 113 -1.35 14.56 -12.13
C VAL A 113 -2.71 14.44 -12.85
N GLU A 114 -3.38 13.29 -12.75
CA GLU A 114 -4.67 13.04 -13.37
C GLU A 114 -5.79 13.88 -12.73
N LEU A 115 -5.78 14.04 -11.40
CA LEU A 115 -6.73 14.84 -10.64
C LEU A 115 -6.61 16.34 -10.96
N GLY A 116 -5.39 16.85 -11.08
CA GLY A 116 -5.17 18.29 -11.25
C GLY A 116 -5.88 19.08 -10.16
N THR A 117 -6.90 19.87 -10.55
CA THR A 117 -7.73 20.66 -9.63
C THR A 117 -9.17 20.15 -9.50
N SER A 118 -9.48 18.96 -10.05
CA SER A 118 -10.86 18.47 -10.14
C SER A 118 -11.41 18.00 -8.78
N ASP A 119 -10.56 17.49 -7.89
CA ASP A 119 -10.94 17.03 -6.55
C ASP A 119 -9.84 17.41 -5.54
N PRO A 120 -9.88 18.62 -4.98
CA PRO A 120 -8.86 19.09 -4.07
C PRO A 120 -8.73 18.27 -2.79
N GLU A 121 -9.83 17.76 -2.22
CA GLU A 121 -9.82 16.95 -1.01
C GLU A 121 -9.07 15.63 -1.24
N LEU A 122 -9.38 14.94 -2.33
CA LEU A 122 -8.71 13.69 -2.69
C LEU A 122 -7.24 13.92 -3.04
N SER A 123 -6.95 14.99 -3.79
CA SER A 123 -5.58 15.34 -4.18
C SER A 123 -4.69 15.66 -2.98
N GLU A 124 -5.21 16.39 -1.99
CA GLU A 124 -4.49 16.71 -0.75
C GLU A 124 -4.22 15.44 0.07
N ALA A 125 -5.22 14.59 0.25
CA ALA A 125 -5.06 13.34 0.98
C ALA A 125 -4.01 12.42 0.33
N ILE A 126 -4.07 12.25 -1.01
CA ILE A 126 -3.09 11.44 -1.74
C ILE A 126 -1.68 12.03 -1.65
N ALA A 127 -1.53 13.36 -1.71
CA ALA A 127 -0.22 14.01 -1.61
C ALA A 127 0.39 13.82 -0.21
N ASP A 128 -0.40 13.94 0.85
CA ASP A 128 0.05 13.72 2.22
C ASP A 128 0.47 12.26 2.43
N PHE A 129 -0.33 11.31 1.96
CA PHE A 129 -0.01 9.89 2.07
C PHE A 129 1.20 9.52 1.23
N GLN A 130 1.32 10.03 0.00
CA GLN A 130 2.51 9.81 -0.82
C GLN A 130 3.81 10.22 -0.11
N ALA A 131 3.78 11.32 0.64
CA ALA A 131 4.94 11.75 1.41
C ALA A 131 5.31 10.73 2.50
N GLU A 132 4.32 10.16 3.20
CA GLU A 132 4.52 9.11 4.19
C GLU A 132 5.02 7.80 3.55
N GLU A 133 4.52 7.42 2.36
CA GLU A 133 4.99 6.23 1.62
C GLU A 133 6.47 6.35 1.18
N VAL A 134 6.89 7.55 0.79
CA VAL A 134 8.31 7.83 0.50
C VAL A 134 9.16 7.67 1.75
N GLU A 135 8.66 8.06 2.93
CA GLU A 135 9.33 7.84 4.20
C GLU A 135 9.42 6.33 4.53
N HIS A 136 8.32 5.57 4.41
CA HIS A 136 8.31 4.12 4.60
C HIS A 136 9.33 3.43 3.72
N LYS A 137 9.32 3.75 2.42
CA LYS A 137 10.28 3.23 1.45
C LYS A 137 11.73 3.52 1.85
N THR A 138 12.00 4.75 2.28
CA THR A 138 13.35 5.19 2.67
C THR A 138 13.83 4.46 3.93
N LEU A 139 12.97 4.34 4.94
CA LEU A 139 13.26 3.60 6.17
C LEU A 139 13.53 2.11 5.88
N ALA A 140 12.71 1.50 5.07
CA ALA A 140 12.86 0.10 4.69
C ALA A 140 14.12 -0.13 3.84
N ALA A 141 14.44 0.79 2.93
CA ALA A 141 15.64 0.73 2.08
C ALA A 141 16.94 0.88 2.90
N ALA A 142 16.90 1.56 4.02
CA ALA A 142 18.04 1.68 4.92
C ALA A 142 18.27 0.44 5.80
N ALA A 143 17.32 -0.50 5.83
CA ALA A 143 17.43 -1.69 6.66
C ALA A 143 18.46 -2.68 6.10
N PRO A 144 19.26 -3.34 6.96
CA PRO A 144 20.23 -4.34 6.52
C PRO A 144 19.56 -5.52 5.78
N GLY A 145 20.17 -5.98 4.69
CA GLY A 145 19.74 -7.17 3.94
C GLY A 145 18.52 -6.96 3.04
N ASN A 146 17.96 -5.76 2.91
CA ASN A 146 16.83 -5.52 2.02
C ASN A 146 17.16 -5.69 0.53
N SER A 147 18.42 -5.47 0.14
CA SER A 147 18.88 -5.57 -1.26
C SER A 147 19.12 -7.01 -1.75
N ASP A 148 19.05 -7.98 -0.86
CA ASP A 148 19.41 -9.38 -1.16
C ASP A 148 18.30 -10.15 -1.90
N PHE A 149 17.14 -9.51 -2.15
CA PHE A 149 15.92 -10.14 -2.69
C PHE A 149 15.42 -9.50 -4.00
N PRO A 150 16.25 -9.33 -5.04
CA PRO A 150 15.83 -8.58 -6.24
C PRO A 150 14.71 -9.26 -7.03
N LEU A 151 14.72 -10.60 -7.12
CA LEU A 151 13.67 -11.34 -7.84
C LEU A 151 12.33 -11.31 -7.08
N MET A 152 12.37 -11.44 -5.76
CA MET A 152 11.19 -11.31 -4.91
C MET A 152 10.59 -9.90 -5.03
N SER A 153 11.41 -8.88 -4.93
CA SER A 153 10.97 -7.48 -5.09
C SER A 153 10.34 -7.23 -6.47
N ALA A 154 10.92 -7.77 -7.54
CA ALA A 154 10.37 -7.66 -8.89
C ALA A 154 8.99 -8.35 -9.00
N ALA A 155 8.85 -9.54 -8.43
CA ALA A 155 7.58 -10.28 -8.40
C ALA A 155 6.49 -9.53 -7.61
N ILE A 156 6.84 -8.98 -6.44
CA ILE A 156 5.93 -8.19 -5.60
C ILE A 156 5.47 -6.94 -6.36
N ARG A 157 6.38 -6.19 -6.98
CA ARG A 157 6.04 -5.01 -7.78
C ARG A 157 5.09 -5.34 -8.93
N LEU A 158 5.33 -6.45 -9.64
CA LEU A 158 4.41 -6.91 -10.68
C LEU A 158 3.03 -7.24 -10.10
N GLY A 159 2.97 -7.93 -8.96
CA GLY A 159 1.74 -8.24 -8.24
C GLY A 159 0.97 -6.98 -7.85
N CYS A 160 1.64 -5.96 -7.32
CA CYS A 160 1.02 -4.66 -6.99
C CYS A 160 0.42 -3.98 -8.21
N ARG A 161 1.13 -3.96 -9.34
CA ARG A 161 0.61 -3.39 -10.60
C ARG A 161 -0.65 -4.10 -11.08
N VAL A 162 -0.67 -5.42 -11.01
CA VAL A 162 -1.86 -6.22 -11.37
C VAL A 162 -2.99 -5.93 -10.40
N ALA A 163 -2.72 -5.90 -9.09
CA ALA A 163 -3.72 -5.59 -8.07
C ALA A 163 -4.35 -4.21 -8.29
N ILE A 164 -3.55 -3.18 -8.55
CA ILE A 164 -4.00 -1.82 -8.88
C ILE A 164 -4.89 -1.83 -10.13
N ALA A 165 -4.42 -2.47 -11.22
CA ALA A 165 -5.14 -2.48 -12.49
C ALA A 165 -6.49 -3.19 -12.41
N VAL A 166 -6.60 -4.24 -11.58
CA VAL A 166 -7.84 -5.01 -11.42
C VAL A 166 -8.79 -4.31 -10.44
N SER A 167 -8.28 -3.79 -9.32
CA SER A 167 -9.10 -3.09 -8.32
C SER A 167 -9.76 -1.81 -8.84
N LYS A 168 -9.20 -1.17 -9.86
CA LYS A 168 -9.83 -0.05 -10.56
C LYS A 168 -11.15 -0.44 -11.25
N ARG A 169 -11.33 -1.70 -11.64
CA ARG A 169 -12.42 -2.15 -12.52
C ARG A 169 -13.56 -2.86 -11.80
N ILE A 170 -13.29 -3.45 -10.65
CA ILE A 170 -14.26 -4.32 -9.96
C ILE A 170 -14.32 -4.10 -8.44
#